data_55572c060e04bacd30febfa81be2ff48
#
_entry.id   55572c060e04bacd30febfa81be2ff48
#
_cell.length_a   1.000
_cell.length_b   1.000
_cell.length_c   1.000
_cell.angle_alpha   90.00
_cell.angle_beta   90.00
_cell.angle_gamma   90.00
#
_symmetry.space_group_name_H-M   'P 1'
#
loop_
_entity.id
_entity.type
_entity.pdbx_description
1 polymer ?
#
loop_
_entity_poly.entity_id
_entity_poly.type
_entity_poly.pdbx_seq_one_letter_code
_entity_poly.pdbx_strand_id
1 'polypeptide(L)'
;MKSATITDVSQGEALGFPWGAIKWLCNDQIDPEAEMTFGIVYVNAGEDNPLHYHPNCEELIYVLSGQCDHRLGDEVFPLKEGMMLRIPRDVKHNAVNTGWQPVTMVICYSAADRQTIFCEDG
;
A
#
# COMPACT_ATOMS: atom_id res chain seq x y z
N MET A 1 25.27 -18.29 6.29
CA MET A 1 24.19 -17.70 7.14
C MET A 1 23.55 -16.56 6.39
N LYS A 2 22.23 -16.54 6.37
CA LYS A 2 21.53 -15.42 5.76
C LYS A 2 21.56 -14.22 6.70
N SER A 3 21.76 -13.04 6.13
CA SER A 3 21.81 -11.82 6.91
C SER A 3 20.41 -11.24 7.12
N ALA A 4 20.24 -10.53 8.21
CA ALA A 4 19.04 -9.76 8.47
C ALA A 4 19.21 -8.34 7.90
N THR A 5 18.08 -7.73 7.54
CA THR A 5 18.04 -6.36 7.03
C THR A 5 17.23 -5.50 7.99
N ILE A 6 17.76 -4.35 8.35
CA ILE A 6 17.07 -3.38 9.18
C ILE A 6 16.93 -2.09 8.39
N THR A 7 15.70 -1.59 8.26
CA THR A 7 15.42 -0.31 7.62
C THR A 7 14.68 0.59 8.59
N ASP A 8 14.89 1.89 8.47
CA ASP A 8 14.27 2.89 9.33
C ASP A 8 13.44 3.83 8.47
N VAL A 9 12.15 3.95 8.78
CA VAL A 9 11.23 4.79 7.99
C VAL A 9 11.67 6.26 7.97
N SER A 10 12.37 6.73 9.01
CA SER A 10 12.85 8.10 9.06
C SER A 10 13.99 8.36 8.08
N GLN A 11 14.66 7.32 7.61
CA GLN A 11 15.82 7.41 6.71
C GLN A 11 15.46 7.04 5.28
N GLY A 12 14.29 6.47 5.05
CA GLY A 12 13.85 6.07 3.73
C GLY A 12 13.42 7.25 2.88
N GLU A 13 13.62 7.12 1.57
CA GLU A 13 13.18 8.12 0.61
C GLU A 13 11.67 8.00 0.37
N ALA A 14 10.96 9.13 0.47
CA ALA A 14 9.55 9.17 0.18
C ALA A 14 9.34 9.36 -1.32
N LEU A 15 8.60 8.45 -1.96
CA LEU A 15 8.16 8.61 -3.34
C LEU A 15 6.85 9.39 -3.31
N GLY A 16 6.89 10.64 -3.79
CA GLY A 16 5.74 11.53 -3.80
C GLY A 16 4.88 11.36 -5.03
N PHE A 17 3.57 11.51 -4.84
CA PHE A 17 2.56 11.47 -5.88
C PHE A 17 1.55 12.59 -5.62
N PRO A 18 0.75 13.01 -6.62
CA PRO A 18 -0.27 14.03 -6.37
C PRO A 18 -1.25 13.68 -5.24
N TRP A 19 -1.47 12.38 -5.00
CA TRP A 19 -2.44 11.91 -3.99
C TRP A 19 -1.79 11.61 -2.63
N GLY A 20 -0.45 11.54 -2.54
CA GLY A 20 0.20 11.18 -1.28
C GLY A 20 1.64 10.75 -1.48
N ALA A 21 2.07 9.75 -0.70
CA ALA A 21 3.45 9.28 -0.76
C ALA A 21 3.56 7.83 -0.30
N ILE A 22 4.63 7.16 -0.73
CA ILE A 22 4.96 5.81 -0.28
C ILE A 22 6.43 5.79 0.15
N LYS A 23 6.71 5.12 1.27
CA LYS A 23 8.08 4.75 1.66
C LYS A 23 8.19 3.23 1.67
N TRP A 24 9.07 2.69 0.85
CA TRP A 24 9.34 1.26 0.83
C TRP A 24 10.39 0.92 1.89
N LEU A 25 10.12 -0.11 2.69
CA LEU A 25 11.03 -0.58 3.74
C LEU A 25 11.64 -1.94 3.41
N CYS A 26 10.99 -2.74 2.56
CA CYS A 26 11.50 -4.03 2.12
C CYS A 26 10.97 -4.37 0.74
N ASN A 27 11.84 -4.79 -0.14
CA ASN A 27 11.53 -5.39 -1.45
C ASN A 27 12.84 -5.93 -2.03
N ASP A 28 12.82 -6.46 -3.23
CA ASP A 28 14.01 -7.04 -3.85
C ASP A 28 15.06 -6.00 -4.29
N GLN A 29 14.67 -4.72 -4.36
CA GLN A 29 15.62 -3.64 -4.64
C GLN A 29 16.40 -3.23 -3.38
N ILE A 30 15.74 -3.32 -2.22
CA ILE A 30 16.34 -3.00 -0.94
C ILE A 30 17.18 -4.17 -0.45
N ASP A 31 16.68 -5.39 -0.61
CA ASP A 31 17.38 -6.60 -0.22
C ASP A 31 17.11 -7.70 -1.24
N PRO A 32 18.13 -8.14 -2.00
CA PRO A 32 17.94 -9.18 -3.02
C PRO A 32 17.44 -10.52 -2.49
N GLU A 33 17.59 -10.79 -1.19
CA GLU A 33 17.10 -12.01 -0.57
C GLU A 33 15.66 -11.89 -0.05
N ALA A 34 15.04 -10.71 -0.16
CA ALA A 34 13.70 -10.52 0.34
C ALA A 34 12.68 -11.36 -0.45
N GLU A 35 11.69 -11.89 0.26
CA GLU A 35 10.60 -12.66 -0.33
C GLU A 35 9.27 -11.91 -0.27
N MET A 36 9.26 -10.72 0.32
CA MET A 36 8.07 -9.91 0.52
C MET A 36 8.36 -8.44 0.24
N THR A 37 7.31 -7.68 -0.01
CA THR A 37 7.38 -6.23 -0.10
C THR A 37 6.64 -5.63 1.10
N PHE A 38 7.24 -4.61 1.72
CA PHE A 38 6.66 -3.94 2.89
C PHE A 38 6.92 -2.44 2.78
N GLY A 39 5.88 -1.66 3.04
CA GLY A 39 6.01 -0.20 2.98
C GLY A 39 4.95 0.50 3.81
N ILE A 40 5.04 1.84 3.80
CA ILE A 40 4.09 2.74 4.45
C ILE A 40 3.56 3.67 3.37
N VAL A 41 2.23 3.80 3.30
CA VAL A 41 1.57 4.67 2.33
C VAL A 41 0.78 5.76 3.04
N TYR A 42 0.84 6.97 2.47
CA TYR A 42 0.03 8.12 2.86
C TYR A 42 -0.93 8.45 1.74
N VAL A 43 -2.20 8.66 2.07
CA VAL A 43 -3.15 9.24 1.13
C VAL A 43 -3.67 10.52 1.73
N ASN A 44 -3.44 11.65 1.04
CA ASN A 44 -3.82 12.96 1.52
C ASN A 44 -5.34 13.10 1.64
N ALA A 45 -5.77 13.98 2.55
CA ALA A 45 -7.20 14.27 2.73
C ALA A 45 -7.81 14.72 1.39
N GLY A 46 -8.97 14.14 1.05
CA GLY A 46 -9.68 14.47 -0.18
C GLY A 46 -9.12 13.82 -1.46
N GLU A 47 -8.08 13.01 -1.34
CA GLU A 47 -7.44 12.39 -2.50
C GLU A 47 -7.69 10.89 -2.55
N ASP A 48 -7.46 10.32 -3.72
CA ASP A 48 -7.51 8.88 -3.92
C ASP A 48 -6.30 8.44 -4.75
N ASN A 49 -5.77 7.26 -4.46
CA ASN A 49 -4.72 6.70 -5.30
C ASN A 49 -5.36 5.98 -6.50
N PRO A 50 -4.58 5.76 -7.58
CA PRO A 50 -5.15 5.18 -8.81
C PRO A 50 -5.68 3.77 -8.60
N LEU A 51 -6.78 3.45 -9.27
CA LEU A 51 -7.30 2.09 -9.32
C LEU A 51 -6.28 1.17 -9.99
N HIS A 52 -5.98 0.04 -9.36
CA HIS A 52 -4.94 -0.87 -9.84
C HIS A 52 -5.16 -2.28 -9.29
N TYR A 53 -4.37 -3.23 -9.78
CA TYR A 53 -4.34 -4.57 -9.23
C TYR A 53 -2.92 -5.14 -9.31
N HIS A 54 -2.67 -6.19 -8.54
CA HIS A 54 -1.36 -6.87 -8.50
C HIS A 54 -1.51 -8.29 -9.03
N PRO A 55 -0.91 -8.60 -10.21
CA PRO A 55 -1.09 -9.92 -10.81
C PRO A 55 -0.26 -11.02 -10.17
N ASN A 56 0.78 -10.65 -9.42
CA ASN A 56 1.73 -11.64 -8.89
C ASN A 56 1.73 -11.78 -7.36
N CYS A 57 0.81 -11.12 -6.66
CA CYS A 57 0.82 -11.18 -5.20
C CYS A 57 -0.52 -10.76 -4.61
N GLU A 58 -0.75 -11.17 -3.37
CA GLU A 58 -1.81 -10.61 -2.55
C GLU A 58 -1.23 -9.47 -1.71
N GLU A 59 -2.11 -8.65 -1.17
CA GLU A 59 -1.71 -7.50 -0.37
C GLU A 59 -2.48 -7.49 0.95
N LEU A 60 -1.78 -7.11 2.02
CA LEU A 60 -2.39 -6.80 3.31
C LEU A 60 -2.21 -5.31 3.57
N ILE A 61 -3.30 -4.65 3.98
CA ILE A 61 -3.28 -3.25 4.39
C ILE A 61 -3.70 -3.16 5.83
N TYR A 62 -2.94 -2.42 6.64
CA TYR A 62 -3.29 -2.15 8.02
C TYR A 62 -3.31 -0.64 8.27
N VAL A 63 -4.42 -0.11 8.77
CA VAL A 63 -4.56 1.34 9.00
C VAL A 63 -3.91 1.72 10.33
N LEU A 64 -2.85 2.54 10.24
CA LEU A 64 -2.16 3.05 11.43
C LEU A 64 -2.86 4.29 11.99
N SER A 65 -3.31 5.19 11.14
CA SER A 65 -3.99 6.42 11.55
C SER A 65 -4.88 6.93 10.44
N GLY A 66 -5.94 7.63 10.82
CA GLY A 66 -6.92 8.15 9.87
C GLY A 66 -7.94 7.10 9.46
N GLN A 67 -8.66 7.41 8.40
CA GLN A 67 -9.68 6.51 7.85
C GLN A 67 -9.86 6.79 6.36
N CYS A 68 -10.33 5.80 5.64
CA CYS A 68 -10.61 5.91 4.21
C CYS A 68 -11.66 4.89 3.81
N ASP A 69 -12.22 5.09 2.61
CA ASP A 69 -13.01 4.07 1.96
C ASP A 69 -12.08 3.29 1.03
N HIS A 70 -12.10 1.97 1.14
CA HIS A 70 -11.27 1.13 0.27
C HIS A 70 -12.14 0.42 -0.74
N ARG A 71 -11.93 0.74 -2.02
CA ARG A 71 -12.63 0.08 -3.12
C ARG A 71 -11.94 -1.24 -3.41
N LEU A 72 -12.73 -2.32 -3.47
CA LEU A 72 -12.25 -3.68 -3.74
C LEU A 72 -13.21 -4.33 -4.73
N GLY A 73 -12.83 -4.39 -6.00
CA GLY A 73 -13.73 -4.81 -7.06
C GLY A 73 -14.92 -3.86 -7.15
N ASP A 74 -16.13 -4.38 -7.01
CA ASP A 74 -17.36 -3.58 -7.05
C ASP A 74 -17.86 -3.16 -5.66
N GLU A 75 -17.10 -3.50 -4.61
CA GLU A 75 -17.49 -3.20 -3.24
C GLU A 75 -16.64 -2.08 -2.66
N VAL A 76 -17.16 -1.41 -1.63
CA VAL A 76 -16.45 -0.36 -0.91
C VAL A 76 -16.53 -0.68 0.58
N PHE A 77 -15.36 -0.70 1.23
CA PHE A 77 -15.23 -1.01 2.64
C PHE A 77 -14.66 0.19 3.39
N PRO A 78 -15.37 0.75 4.38
CA PRO A 78 -14.79 1.79 5.21
C PRO A 78 -13.75 1.17 6.15
N LEU A 79 -12.55 1.75 6.17
CA LEU A 79 -11.45 1.33 7.03
C LEU A 79 -11.05 2.46 7.95
N LYS A 80 -10.76 2.12 9.20
CA LYS A 80 -10.26 3.06 10.20
C LYS A 80 -9.11 2.44 10.97
N GLU A 81 -8.50 3.20 11.85
CA GLU A 81 -7.38 2.75 12.70
C GLU A 81 -7.64 1.37 13.30
N GLY A 82 -6.64 0.51 13.18
CA GLY A 82 -6.69 -0.83 13.74
C GLY A 82 -7.33 -1.87 12.85
N MET A 83 -7.82 -1.49 11.68
CA MET A 83 -8.44 -2.44 10.75
C MET A 83 -7.44 -2.91 9.70
N MET A 84 -7.54 -4.19 9.33
CA MET A 84 -6.73 -4.82 8.30
C MET A 84 -7.64 -5.29 7.18
N LEU A 85 -7.19 -5.08 5.93
CA LEU A 85 -7.87 -5.58 4.74
C LEU A 85 -6.91 -6.48 3.97
N ARG A 86 -7.36 -7.67 3.60
CA ARG A 86 -6.62 -8.54 2.67
C ARG A 86 -7.19 -8.35 1.28
N ILE A 87 -6.30 -8.05 0.33
CA ILE A 87 -6.66 -7.86 -1.07
C ILE A 87 -6.13 -9.04 -1.87
N PRO A 88 -7.01 -9.87 -2.44
CA PRO A 88 -6.56 -11.01 -3.25
C PRO A 88 -5.83 -10.57 -4.51
N ARG A 89 -5.01 -11.47 -5.04
CA ARG A 89 -4.37 -11.30 -6.33
C ARG A 89 -5.40 -10.97 -7.40
N ASP A 90 -5.03 -10.08 -8.33
CA ASP A 90 -5.84 -9.70 -9.50
C ASP A 90 -7.10 -8.88 -9.21
N VAL A 91 -7.38 -8.52 -7.97
CA VAL A 91 -8.57 -7.74 -7.63
C VAL A 91 -8.25 -6.25 -7.70
N LYS A 92 -9.01 -5.53 -8.52
CA LYS A 92 -8.85 -4.07 -8.66
C LYS A 92 -9.22 -3.37 -7.36
N HIS A 93 -8.39 -2.42 -6.94
CA HIS A 93 -8.60 -1.72 -5.68
C HIS A 93 -7.93 -0.36 -5.67
N ASN A 94 -8.41 0.49 -4.78
CA ASN A 94 -7.75 1.74 -4.42
C ASN A 94 -8.33 2.29 -3.12
N ALA A 95 -7.59 3.20 -2.49
CA ALA A 95 -8.02 3.90 -1.29
C ALA A 95 -8.56 5.27 -1.67
N VAL A 96 -9.72 5.63 -1.11
CA VAL A 96 -10.35 6.92 -1.34
C VAL A 96 -10.49 7.62 0.02
N ASN A 97 -9.77 8.70 0.20
CA ASN A 97 -9.79 9.45 1.45
C ASN A 97 -10.76 10.63 1.33
N THR A 98 -11.97 10.44 1.83
CA THR A 98 -13.00 11.48 1.81
C THR A 98 -12.99 12.36 3.06
N GLY A 99 -12.02 12.15 3.94
CA GLY A 99 -11.95 12.84 5.23
C GLY A 99 -11.12 14.12 5.18
N TRP A 100 -10.85 14.64 6.38
CA TRP A 100 -10.13 15.89 6.60
C TRP A 100 -8.67 15.71 6.95
N GLN A 101 -8.25 14.47 7.20
CA GLN A 101 -6.89 14.14 7.61
C GLN A 101 -6.30 13.08 6.68
N PRO A 102 -4.97 13.02 6.54
CA PRO A 102 -4.36 11.94 5.77
C PRO A 102 -4.61 10.60 6.44
N VAL A 103 -4.62 9.54 5.66
CA VAL A 103 -4.64 8.17 6.16
C VAL A 103 -3.25 7.58 5.96
N THR A 104 -2.74 6.91 7.00
CA THR A 104 -1.45 6.22 6.98
C THR A 104 -1.69 4.74 7.13
N MET A 105 -1.15 3.96 6.20
CA MET A 105 -1.35 2.52 6.20
C MET A 105 -0.03 1.78 6.00
N VAL A 106 0.09 0.63 6.66
CA VAL A 106 1.12 -0.36 6.34
C VAL A 106 0.61 -1.15 5.15
N ILE A 107 1.49 -1.37 4.16
CA ILE A 107 1.19 -2.20 3.00
C ILE A 107 2.22 -3.33 2.92
N CYS A 108 1.72 -4.55 2.77
CA CYS A 108 2.56 -5.75 2.73
C CYS A 108 2.09 -6.64 1.59
N TYR A 109 3.05 -7.14 0.81
CA TYR A 109 2.76 -7.93 -0.39
C TYR A 109 3.50 -9.26 -0.32
N SER A 110 2.90 -10.30 -0.87
CA SER A 110 3.44 -11.66 -0.83
C SER A 110 4.52 -11.94 -1.88
N ALA A 111 5.06 -10.91 -2.51
CA ALA A 111 6.15 -11.02 -3.46
C ALA A 111 7.12 -9.85 -3.27
N ALA A 112 8.41 -10.10 -3.40
CA ALA A 112 9.44 -9.06 -3.28
C ALA A 112 9.54 -8.20 -4.54
N ASP A 113 9.07 -8.71 -5.67
CA ASP A 113 9.02 -8.05 -6.97
C ASP A 113 7.59 -7.65 -7.35
N ARG A 114 6.88 -7.06 -6.41
CA ARG A 114 5.48 -6.65 -6.59
C ARG A 114 5.24 -5.98 -7.95
N GLN A 115 4.31 -6.50 -8.72
CA GLN A 115 3.88 -5.92 -9.98
C GLN A 115 2.56 -5.16 -9.77
N THR A 116 2.39 -4.06 -10.49
CA THR A 116 1.19 -3.24 -10.40
C THR A 116 0.70 -2.90 -11.80
N ILE A 117 -0.57 -3.17 -12.06
CA ILE A 117 -1.21 -2.82 -13.32
C ILE A 117 -2.24 -1.74 -13.03
N PHE A 118 -2.08 -0.58 -13.64
CA PHE A 118 -3.00 0.54 -13.45
C PHE A 118 -4.17 0.43 -14.41
N CYS A 119 -5.37 0.76 -13.92
CA CYS A 119 -6.61 0.73 -14.68
C CYS A 119 -6.91 2.14 -15.19
N GLU A 120 -7.25 2.26 -16.49
CA GLU A 120 -7.49 3.57 -17.10
C GLU A 120 -8.84 4.17 -16.70
N ASP A 121 -9.83 3.33 -16.46
CA ASP A 121 -11.19 3.74 -16.14
C ASP A 121 -11.45 3.71 -14.63
N GLY A 122 -10.60 4.42 -13.93
CA GLY A 122 -10.58 4.45 -12.46
C GLY A 122 -11.89 4.77 -11.77
#